data_b5f896ba8bea9d0e336b5ab63e2126f1
#
_entry.id   b5f896ba8bea9d0e336b5ab63e2126f1
#
_cell.length_a   1.000
_cell.length_b   1.000
_cell.length_c   1.000
_cell.angle_alpha   90.00
_cell.angle_beta   90.00
_cell.angle_gamma   90.00
#
_symmetry.space_group_name_H-M   'P 1'
#
loop_
_entity.id
_entity.type
_entity.pdbx_description
1 polymer ?
#
loop_
_entity_poly.entity_id
_entity_poly.type
_entity_poly.pdbx_seq_one_letter_code
_entity_poly.pdbx_strand_id
1 'polypeptide(L)' 'MLEEALEHLVRGIVDHPEDVRVDVVNNRRGSRLEIRVHPDDLGRVIGRSGRTAKALRQVINGVGGKGIRVDVVDVDRR' A
#
# COMPACT_ATOMS: atom_id res chain seq x y z
N MET A 1 1.36 1.92 13.35
CA MET A 1 0.53 3.13 13.23
C MET A 1 0.41 3.64 11.81
N LEU A 2 1.50 3.77 11.07
CA LEU A 2 1.40 4.14 9.65
C LEU A 2 0.75 3.03 8.84
N GLU A 3 1.01 1.76 9.17
CA GLU A 3 0.38 0.63 8.48
C GLU A 3 -1.14 0.65 8.66
N GLU A 4 -1.63 1.07 9.83
CA GLU A 4 -3.07 1.15 10.07
C GLU A 4 -3.70 2.27 9.24
N ALA A 5 -3.02 3.41 9.14
CA ALA A 5 -3.48 4.53 8.33
C ALA A 5 -3.54 4.13 6.85
N LEU A 6 -2.51 3.47 6.36
CA LEU A 6 -2.46 3.01 4.98
C LEU A 6 -3.53 1.96 4.71
N GLU A 7 -3.72 1.02 5.63
CA GLU A 7 -4.76 0.00 5.53
C GLU A 7 -6.14 0.65 5.41
N HIS A 8 -6.42 1.64 6.23
CA HIS A 8 -7.69 2.37 6.20
C HIS A 8 -7.92 3.04 4.84
N LEU A 9 -6.89 3.70 4.31
CA LEU A 9 -6.98 4.35 3.01
C LEU A 9 -7.24 3.35 1.89
N VAL A 10 -6.54 2.23 1.90
CA VAL A 10 -6.68 1.19 0.87
C VAL A 10 -8.07 0.56 0.94
N ARG A 11 -8.59 0.31 2.14
CA ARG A 11 -9.94 -0.24 2.32
C ARG A 11 -11.00 0.66 1.70
N GLY A 12 -10.78 1.97 1.69
CA GLY A 12 -11.70 2.92 1.08
C GLY A 12 -11.70 2.91 -0.44
N ILE A 13 -10.72 2.28 -1.06
CA ILE A 13 -10.55 2.26 -2.52
C ILE A 13 -11.06 0.96 -3.14
N VAL A 14 -10.94 -0.16 -2.40
CA VAL A 14 -11.15 -1.50 -2.95
C VAL A 14 -12.58 -2.00 -2.77
N ASP A 15 -12.93 -3.03 -3.56
CA ASP A 15 -14.21 -3.71 -3.44
C ASP A 15 -14.18 -4.86 -2.43
N HIS A 16 -13.00 -5.33 -2.07
CA HIS A 16 -12.81 -6.44 -1.13
C HIS A 16 -11.98 -5.99 0.08
N PRO A 17 -12.55 -5.10 0.93
CA PRO A 17 -11.79 -4.55 2.05
C PRO A 17 -11.34 -5.59 3.07
N GLU A 18 -12.04 -6.72 3.17
CA GLU A 18 -11.69 -7.82 4.05
C GLU A 18 -10.37 -8.50 3.66
N ASP A 19 -9.94 -8.32 2.41
CA ASP A 19 -8.69 -8.92 1.92
C ASP A 19 -7.49 -7.96 2.00
N VAL A 20 -7.72 -6.73 2.45
CA VAL A 20 -6.64 -5.75 2.56
C VAL A 20 -5.72 -6.10 3.73
N ARG A 21 -4.42 -6.14 3.43
CA ARG A 21 -3.39 -6.33 4.44
C ARG A 21 -2.25 -5.38 4.18
N VAL A 22 -1.69 -4.82 5.23
CA VAL A 22 -0.51 -3.97 5.15
C VAL A 22 0.51 -4.51 6.14
N ASP A 23 1.67 -4.89 5.62
CA ASP A 23 2.76 -5.44 6.41
C ASP A 23 3.93 -4.47 6.43
N VAL A 24 4.60 -4.40 7.57
CA VAL A 24 5.82 -3.61 7.72
C VAL A 24 7.01 -4.54 7.53
N VAL A 25 7.88 -4.19 6.58
CA VAL A 25 9.12 -4.92 6.34
C VAL A 25 10.28 -4.00 6.66
N ASN A 26 11.10 -4.41 7.61
CA ASN A 26 12.29 -3.64 8.02
C ASN A 26 13.54 -4.33 7.52
N ASN A 27 14.47 -3.55 6.97
CA ASN A 27 15.76 -4.06 6.54
C ASN A 27 16.82 -2.97 6.73
N ARG A 28 18.06 -3.25 6.29
CA ARG A 28 19.16 -2.33 6.44
C ARG A 28 18.96 -1.00 5.73
N ARG A 29 18.14 -0.98 4.69
CA ARG A 29 17.87 0.21 3.89
C ARG A 29 16.72 1.03 4.42
N GLY A 30 16.05 0.55 5.45
CA GLY A 30 14.91 1.23 6.06
C GLY A 30 13.66 0.36 6.08
N SER A 31 12.53 1.02 6.24
CA SER A 31 11.24 0.35 6.34
C SER A 31 10.45 0.44 5.04
N ARG A 32 9.66 -0.59 4.78
CA ARG A 32 8.77 -0.65 3.63
C ARG A 32 7.40 -1.14 4.11
N LEU A 33 6.36 -0.51 3.61
CA LEU A 33 4.99 -0.96 3.82
C LEU A 33 4.54 -1.72 2.56
N GLU A 34 4.15 -2.97 2.74
CA GLU A 34 3.67 -3.81 1.63
C GLU A 34 2.16 -3.93 1.72
N ILE A 35 1.48 -3.54 0.64
CA ILE A 35 0.03 -3.62 0.53
C ILE A 35 -0.34 -4.87 -0.22
N ARG A 36 -1.21 -5.69 0.38
CA ARG A 36 -1.79 -6.87 -0.27
C ARG A 36 -3.29 -6.71 -0.33
N VAL A 37 -3.84 -6.95 -1.52
CA VAL A 37 -5.28 -6.83 -1.76
C VAL A 37 -5.75 -8.01 -2.59
N HIS A 38 -7.07 -8.13 -2.72
CA HIS A 38 -7.66 -9.10 -3.63
C HIS A 38 -7.14 -8.85 -5.05
N PRO A 39 -6.82 -9.89 -5.83
CA PRO A 39 -6.30 -9.73 -7.19
C PRO A 39 -7.16 -8.81 -8.07
N ASP A 40 -8.48 -8.85 -7.91
CA ASP A 40 -9.39 -8.02 -8.68
C ASP A 40 -9.26 -6.53 -8.33
N ASP A 41 -8.72 -6.21 -7.16
CA ASP A 41 -8.56 -4.83 -6.70
C ASP A 41 -7.18 -4.27 -6.97
N LEU A 42 -6.26 -5.10 -7.41
CA LEU A 42 -4.86 -4.70 -7.59
C LEU A 42 -4.74 -3.50 -8.54
N GLY A 43 -5.46 -3.53 -9.65
CA GLY A 43 -5.44 -2.43 -10.62
C GLY A 43 -5.93 -1.11 -10.03
N ARG A 44 -6.90 -1.15 -9.13
CA ARG A 44 -7.42 0.06 -8.47
C ARG A 44 -6.39 0.67 -7.53
N VAL A 45 -5.68 -0.17 -6.81
CA VAL A 45 -4.69 0.30 -5.83
C VAL A 45 -3.47 0.86 -6.53
N ILE A 46 -3.06 0.27 -7.64
CA ILE A 46 -1.96 0.79 -8.44
C ILE A 46 -2.40 2.07 -9.16
N GLY A 47 -3.58 2.02 -9.78
CA GLY A 47 -4.13 3.12 -10.56
C GLY A 47 -3.48 3.23 -11.93
N ARG A 48 -4.08 4.04 -12.78
CA ARG A 48 -3.56 4.28 -14.14
C ARG A 48 -2.17 4.88 -14.05
N SER A 49 -1.21 4.26 -14.69
CA SER A 49 0.19 4.70 -14.68
C SER A 49 0.78 4.82 -13.28
N GLY A 50 0.26 4.04 -12.33
CA GLY A 50 0.76 4.05 -10.96
C GLY A 50 0.34 5.24 -10.12
N ARG A 51 -0.64 6.02 -10.57
CA ARG A 51 -1.02 7.28 -9.89
C ARG A 51 -1.58 7.08 -8.49
N THR A 52 -2.42 6.05 -8.30
CA THR A 52 -3.00 5.80 -6.99
C THR A 52 -1.92 5.36 -6.00
N ALA A 53 -1.05 4.44 -6.41
CA ALA A 53 0.04 4.00 -5.56
C ALA A 53 0.96 5.16 -5.19
N LYS A 54 1.23 6.04 -6.16
CA LYS A 54 2.04 7.24 -5.91
C LYS A 54 1.38 8.16 -4.91
N ALA A 55 0.07 8.36 -5.05
CA ALA A 55 -0.69 9.21 -4.13
C ALA A 55 -0.67 8.65 -2.71
N LEU A 56 -0.83 7.33 -2.56
CA LEU A 56 -0.75 6.68 -1.26
C LEU A 56 0.62 6.89 -0.61
N ARG A 57 1.67 6.77 -1.41
CA ARG A 57 3.04 7.01 -0.94
C ARG A 57 3.21 8.45 -0.46
N GLN A 58 2.67 9.41 -1.19
CA GLN A 58 2.76 10.82 -0.82
C GLN A 58 2.02 11.10 0.49
N VAL A 59 0.84 10.51 0.67
CA VAL A 59 0.07 10.68 1.92
C VAL A 59 0.87 10.12 3.11
N ILE A 60 1.41 8.92 2.97
CA ILE A 60 2.17 8.29 4.05
C ILE A 60 3.43 9.11 4.39
N ASN A 61 4.14 9.59 3.39
CA ASN A 61 5.30 10.45 3.63
C ASN A 61 4.91 11.76 4.32
N GLY A 62 3.74 12.29 3.99
CA GLY A 62 3.25 13.54 4.58
C GLY A 62 2.85 13.41 6.05
N VAL A 63 2.41 12.22 6.48
CA VAL A 63 1.98 12.01 7.87
C VAL A 63 3.07 11.43 8.77
N GLY A 64 4.32 11.51 8.33
CA GLY A 64 5.44 11.10 9.17
C GLY A 64 6.21 9.89 8.68
N GLY A 65 5.81 9.34 7.55
CA GLY A 65 6.48 8.19 6.94
C GLY A 65 7.62 8.56 6.00
N LYS A 66 8.28 9.68 6.23
CA LYS A 66 9.35 10.15 5.37
C LYS A 66 10.45 9.09 5.25
N GLY A 67 10.80 8.74 4.02
CA GLY A 67 11.79 7.71 3.76
C GLY A 67 11.24 6.30 3.78
N ILE A 68 9.96 6.12 4.07
CA ILE A 68 9.32 4.81 4.04
C ILE A 68 8.80 4.54 2.63
N ARG A 69 9.10 3.36 2.11
CA ARG A 69 8.57 2.92 0.84
C ARG A 69 7.19 2.32 1.01
N VAL A 70 6.33 2.52 0.01
CA VAL A 70 5.02 1.89 -0.05
C VAL A 70 4.95 1.10 -1.35
N ASP A 71 4.84 -0.21 -1.24
CA ASP A 71 4.80 -1.09 -2.39
C ASP A 71 3.52 -1.90 -2.39
N VAL A 72 2.96 -2.10 -3.59
CA VAL A 72 1.80 -2.98 -3.78
C VAL A 72 2.32 -4.33 -4.23
N VAL A 73 1.95 -5.38 -3.51
CA VAL A 73 2.40 -6.74 -3.80
C VAL A 73 1.37 -7.43 -4.67
N ASP A 74 1.83 -7.97 -5.79
CA ASP A 74 1.00 -8.78 -6.68
C ASP A 74 1.12 -10.24 -6.23
N VAL A 75 0.11 -10.74 -5.52
CA VAL A 75 0.13 -12.09 -4.97
C VAL A 75 0.06 -13.18 -6.02
N ASP A 76 -0.41 -12.85 -7.21
CA ASP A 76 -0.47 -13.81 -8.32
C ASP A 76 0.82 -13.86 -9.13
N ARG A 77 1.72 -12.97 -8.86
CA ARG A 77 2.99 -12.87 -9.56
C ARG A 77 4.07 -13.62 -8.78
N ARG A 78 4.71 -14.54 -9.46
CA ARG A 78 5.75 -15.37 -8.85
C ARG A 78 7.09 -15.18 -9.49
#